data_e1611482ca777e07bf930aa7624da15e
#
_entry.id   e1611482ca777e07bf930aa7624da15e
#
_cell.length_a   1.000
_cell.length_b   1.000
_cell.length_c   1.000
_cell.angle_alpha   90.00
_cell.angle_beta   90.00
_cell.angle_gamma   90.00
#
_symmetry.space_group_name_H-M   'P 1'
#
loop_
_entity.id
_entity.type
_entity.pdbx_description
1 polymer ?
#
loop_
_entity_poly.entity_id
_entity_poly.type
_entity_poly.pdbx_seq_one_letter_code
_entity_poly.pdbx_strand_id
1 'polypeptide(L)'
;MPRAVNFNSMNDLLLHKYRNEFRSGNDLSPEDSEDLFGSLVTSDDVKLIAELLLAWNDKGTSDDELFLFASIMRRRMKRIDLRSNSCIDIVGTGGSGAKTFNVSTAAALVISGAGVPIAKHGNRSVTSKTGSFDCLSLLGINADIDLRVTQ
;
A
#
# COMPACT_ATOMS: atom_id res chain seq x y z
N MET A 1 -37.93 0.10 16.21
CA MET A 1 -36.66 -0.59 16.02
C MET A 1 -35.70 0.39 15.35
N PRO A 2 -34.54 0.74 15.92
CA PRO A 2 -33.58 1.58 15.24
C PRO A 2 -33.05 0.81 14.01
N ARG A 3 -33.08 1.45 12.84
CA ARG A 3 -32.46 0.93 11.62
C ARG A 3 -30.98 0.71 11.93
N ALA A 4 -30.47 -0.51 11.68
CA ALA A 4 -29.04 -0.77 11.69
C ALA A 4 -28.37 0.24 10.76
N VAL A 5 -27.46 1.04 11.30
CA VAL A 5 -26.64 1.95 10.52
C VAL A 5 -25.77 1.06 9.62
N ASN A 6 -25.99 1.19 8.32
CA ASN A 6 -25.23 0.43 7.34
C ASN A 6 -23.79 0.97 7.40
N PHE A 7 -22.82 0.16 7.84
CA PHE A 7 -21.41 0.57 8.00
C PHE A 7 -20.85 1.15 6.69
N ASN A 8 -21.24 0.64 5.54
CA ASN A 8 -20.86 1.20 4.24
C ASN A 8 -21.33 2.65 4.08
N SER A 9 -22.54 3.00 4.54
CA SER A 9 -23.05 4.37 4.41
C SER A 9 -22.28 5.38 5.28
N MET A 10 -21.71 4.96 6.42
CA MET A 10 -20.94 5.85 7.29
C MET A 10 -19.55 6.11 6.70
N ASN A 11 -18.88 5.07 6.18
CA ASN A 11 -17.57 5.21 5.52
C ASN A 11 -17.68 6.10 4.28
N ASP A 12 -18.71 5.91 3.46
CA ASP A 12 -18.93 6.72 2.27
C ASP A 12 -19.21 8.19 2.65
N LEU A 13 -19.90 8.43 3.76
CA LEU A 13 -20.14 9.79 4.27
C LEU A 13 -18.83 10.48 4.66
N LEU A 14 -17.91 9.76 5.31
CA LEU A 14 -16.58 10.25 5.66
C LEU A 14 -15.74 10.51 4.40
N LEU A 15 -15.77 9.62 3.42
CA LEU A 15 -15.08 9.84 2.16
C LEU A 15 -15.60 11.08 1.42
N HIS A 16 -16.92 11.33 1.41
CA HIS A 16 -17.49 12.55 0.87
C HIS A 16 -17.05 13.80 1.64
N LYS A 17 -17.02 13.75 2.99
CA LYS A 17 -16.53 14.83 3.84
C LYS A 17 -15.09 15.19 3.44
N TYR A 18 -14.17 14.24 3.47
CA TYR A 18 -12.75 14.49 3.22
C TYR A 18 -12.45 14.90 1.78
N ARG A 19 -13.18 14.36 0.79
CA ARG A 19 -13.09 14.84 -0.58
C ARG A 19 -13.42 16.34 -0.68
N ASN A 20 -14.43 16.81 0.05
CA ASN A 20 -14.82 18.22 0.05
C ASN A 20 -13.81 19.08 0.80
N GLU A 21 -13.23 18.60 1.92
CA GLU A 21 -12.14 19.27 2.61
C GLU A 21 -10.94 19.47 1.68
N PHE A 22 -10.53 18.44 0.95
CA PHE A 22 -9.45 18.54 -0.02
C PHE A 22 -9.75 19.52 -1.16
N ARG A 23 -10.97 19.51 -1.68
CA ARG A 23 -11.41 20.50 -2.69
C ARG A 23 -11.40 21.93 -2.17
N SER A 24 -11.53 22.12 -0.87
CA SER A 24 -11.42 23.42 -0.21
C SER A 24 -9.98 23.80 0.17
N GLY A 25 -9.01 22.93 -0.11
CA GLY A 25 -7.59 23.14 0.20
C GLY A 25 -7.21 22.90 1.66
N ASN A 26 -8.09 22.23 2.43
CA ASN A 26 -7.85 21.96 3.85
C ASN A 26 -6.99 20.69 4.04
N ASP A 27 -6.03 20.78 4.97
CA ASP A 27 -5.24 19.63 5.43
C ASP A 27 -6.00 18.83 6.48
N LEU A 28 -5.61 17.55 6.62
CA LEU A 28 -6.19 16.65 7.61
C LEU A 28 -5.55 16.85 9.00
N SER A 29 -6.38 16.79 10.02
CA SER A 29 -5.91 16.58 11.38
C SER A 29 -5.43 15.12 11.58
N PRO A 30 -4.67 14.84 12.67
CA PRO A 30 -4.30 13.46 13.00
C PRO A 30 -5.51 12.53 13.15
N GLU A 31 -6.59 13.01 13.73
CA GLU A 31 -7.83 12.26 13.95
C GLU A 31 -8.55 12.00 12.63
N ASP A 32 -8.69 13.02 11.78
CA ASP A 32 -9.28 12.88 10.45
C ASP A 32 -8.46 11.93 9.56
N SER A 33 -7.14 11.88 9.72
CA SER A 33 -6.27 10.96 8.98
C SER A 33 -6.54 9.49 9.33
N GLU A 34 -6.78 9.15 10.61
CA GLU A 34 -7.17 7.80 11.03
C GLU A 34 -8.53 7.41 10.45
N ASP A 35 -9.51 8.31 10.51
CA ASP A 35 -10.87 8.08 10.01
C ASP A 35 -10.87 7.90 8.49
N LEU A 36 -10.14 8.77 7.77
CA LEU A 36 -9.99 8.65 6.33
C LEU A 36 -9.33 7.33 5.94
N PHE A 37 -8.21 6.97 6.60
CA PHE A 37 -7.52 5.71 6.33
C PHE A 37 -8.45 4.51 6.54
N GLY A 38 -9.18 4.51 7.66
CA GLY A 38 -10.16 3.46 7.97
C GLY A 38 -11.22 3.33 6.88
N SER A 39 -11.76 4.47 6.43
CA SER A 39 -12.80 4.50 5.39
C SER A 39 -12.28 4.06 4.02
N LEU A 40 -11.05 4.47 3.64
CA LEU A 40 -10.42 4.09 2.38
C LEU A 40 -10.21 2.57 2.25
N VAL A 41 -9.82 1.88 3.34
CA VAL A 41 -9.52 0.44 3.30
C VAL A 41 -10.76 -0.43 3.47
N THR A 42 -11.91 0.15 3.81
CA THR A 42 -13.16 -0.59 4.06
C THR A 42 -14.30 -0.25 3.10
N SER A 43 -14.19 0.83 2.34
CA SER A 43 -15.21 1.19 1.33
C SER A 43 -15.05 0.37 0.06
N ASP A 44 -16.19 -0.02 -0.51
CA ASP A 44 -16.28 -0.69 -1.82
C ASP A 44 -16.59 0.31 -2.96
N ASP A 45 -16.83 1.60 -2.64
CA ASP A 45 -17.09 2.62 -3.66
C ASP A 45 -15.79 3.11 -4.33
N VAL A 46 -15.34 2.34 -5.30
CA VAL A 46 -14.11 2.63 -6.08
C VAL A 46 -14.16 4.01 -6.74
N LYS A 47 -15.35 4.46 -7.18
CA LYS A 47 -15.52 5.75 -7.82
C LYS A 47 -15.30 6.89 -6.83
N LEU A 48 -15.92 6.80 -5.67
CA LEU A 48 -15.77 7.81 -4.60
C LEU A 48 -14.32 7.86 -4.10
N ILE A 49 -13.68 6.70 -3.92
CA ILE A 49 -12.25 6.61 -3.57
C ILE A 49 -11.40 7.32 -4.62
N ALA A 50 -11.63 7.05 -5.91
CA ALA A 50 -10.88 7.71 -6.99
C ALA A 50 -11.07 9.22 -7.00
N GLU A 51 -12.32 9.71 -6.85
CA GLU A 51 -12.62 11.14 -6.77
C GLU A 51 -11.93 11.82 -5.58
N LEU A 52 -11.87 11.14 -4.43
CA LEU A 52 -11.20 11.64 -3.23
C LEU A 52 -9.68 11.72 -3.43
N LEU A 53 -9.07 10.65 -3.96
CA LEU A 53 -7.63 10.62 -4.21
C LEU A 53 -7.20 11.67 -5.24
N LEU A 54 -8.01 11.91 -6.27
CA LEU A 54 -7.78 13.00 -7.22
C LEU A 54 -7.87 14.36 -6.54
N ALA A 55 -8.89 14.60 -5.71
CA ALA A 55 -9.00 15.86 -4.98
C ALA A 55 -7.83 16.09 -4.02
N TRP A 56 -7.34 15.03 -3.37
CA TRP A 56 -6.15 15.10 -2.52
C TRP A 56 -4.88 15.41 -3.32
N ASN A 57 -4.72 14.75 -4.47
CA ASN A 57 -3.61 15.01 -5.37
C ASN A 57 -3.63 16.47 -5.89
N ASP A 58 -4.81 16.98 -6.25
CA ASP A 58 -4.97 18.35 -6.77
C ASP A 58 -4.67 19.42 -5.69
N LYS A 59 -5.05 19.14 -4.44
CA LYS A 59 -4.69 19.97 -3.28
C LYS A 59 -3.16 19.97 -3.05
N GLY A 60 -2.52 18.85 -3.29
CA GLY A 60 -1.17 18.54 -2.84
C GLY A 60 -1.17 17.95 -1.42
N THR A 61 -0.32 16.96 -1.20
CA THR A 61 -0.17 16.30 0.12
C THR A 61 0.80 17.12 0.97
N SER A 62 0.41 17.50 2.18
CA SER A 62 1.31 18.16 3.12
C SER A 62 2.29 17.16 3.78
N ASP A 63 3.39 17.66 4.33
CA ASP A 63 4.39 16.84 5.02
C ASP A 63 3.77 16.14 6.24
N ASP A 64 2.88 16.82 6.96
CA ASP A 64 2.17 16.26 8.11
C ASP A 64 1.20 15.14 7.69
N GLU A 65 0.44 15.32 6.62
CA GLU A 65 -0.43 14.27 6.08
C GLU A 65 0.38 13.03 5.67
N LEU A 66 1.50 13.23 4.98
CA LEU A 66 2.38 12.14 4.56
C LEU A 66 2.93 11.38 5.78
N PHE A 67 3.40 12.10 6.80
CA PHE A 67 3.88 11.52 8.05
C PHE A 67 2.80 10.73 8.79
N LEU A 68 1.60 11.31 8.91
CA LEU A 68 0.46 10.68 9.57
C LEU A 68 0.04 9.38 8.88
N PHE A 69 -0.13 9.41 7.55
CA PHE A 69 -0.49 8.20 6.78
C PHE A 69 0.59 7.12 6.85
N ALA A 70 1.86 7.48 6.70
CA ALA A 70 2.96 6.53 6.86
C ALA A 70 2.97 5.90 8.27
N SER A 71 2.70 6.70 9.29
CA SER A 71 2.62 6.23 10.68
C SER A 71 1.45 5.29 10.91
N ILE A 72 0.27 5.58 10.34
CA ILE A 72 -0.91 4.71 10.40
C ILE A 72 -0.63 3.38 9.71
N MET A 73 -0.06 3.41 8.51
CA MET A 73 0.30 2.20 7.76
C MET A 73 1.29 1.34 8.55
N ARG A 74 2.32 1.96 9.14
CA ARG A 74 3.32 1.25 9.97
C ARG A 74 2.70 0.60 11.21
N ARG A 75 1.72 1.22 11.86
CA ARG A 75 1.03 0.62 13.00
C ARG A 75 0.16 -0.57 12.60
N ARG A 76 -0.40 -0.55 11.38
CA ARG A 76 -1.32 -1.58 10.87
C ARG A 76 -0.62 -2.67 10.06
N MET A 77 0.68 -2.53 9.77
CA MET A 77 1.42 -3.54 9.01
C MET A 77 1.53 -4.86 9.77
N LYS A 78 1.47 -5.96 9.05
CA LYS A 78 1.85 -7.28 9.59
C LYS A 78 3.37 -7.33 9.71
N ARG A 79 3.87 -7.53 10.91
CA ARG A 79 5.30 -7.69 11.16
C ARG A 79 5.74 -9.11 10.83
N ILE A 80 6.90 -9.24 10.24
CA ILE A 80 7.57 -10.51 10.00
C ILE A 80 8.84 -10.48 10.84
N ASP A 81 9.01 -11.47 11.73
CA ASP A 81 10.24 -11.65 12.48
C ASP A 81 11.18 -12.49 11.62
N LEU A 82 12.23 -11.86 11.14
CA LEU A 82 13.24 -12.53 10.33
C LEU A 82 14.24 -13.25 11.24
N ARG A 83 14.58 -14.50 10.90
CA ARG A 83 15.61 -15.28 11.64
C ARG A 83 17.01 -14.66 11.55
N SER A 84 17.22 -13.74 10.63
CA SER A 84 18.47 -13.01 10.44
C SER A 84 18.33 -11.57 10.90
N ASN A 85 19.24 -11.10 11.74
CA ASN A 85 19.30 -9.71 12.17
C ASN A 85 19.76 -8.74 11.06
N SER A 86 20.16 -9.25 9.91
CA SER A 86 20.54 -8.46 8.75
C SER A 86 19.93 -9.05 7.48
N CYS A 87 18.95 -8.38 6.93
CA CYS A 87 18.45 -8.64 5.59
C CYS A 87 18.34 -7.31 4.84
N ILE A 88 18.36 -7.38 3.53
CA ILE A 88 18.11 -6.22 2.67
C ILE A 88 16.67 -6.27 2.20
N ASP A 89 15.92 -5.20 2.42
CA ASP A 89 14.61 -5.00 1.79
C ASP A 89 14.81 -4.33 0.43
N ILE A 90 14.24 -4.95 -0.61
CA ILE A 90 14.30 -4.42 -1.98
C ILE A 90 12.88 -4.24 -2.50
N VAL A 91 12.46 -2.97 -2.59
CA VAL A 91 11.16 -2.58 -3.09
C VAL A 91 11.29 -1.54 -4.20
N GLY A 92 10.45 -1.65 -5.23
CA GLY A 92 10.30 -0.60 -6.23
C GLY A 92 9.14 0.32 -5.83
N THR A 93 9.31 1.62 -6.02
CA THR A 93 8.25 2.61 -5.73
C THR A 93 7.04 2.48 -6.67
N GLY A 94 7.18 1.77 -7.80
CA GLY A 94 6.13 1.64 -8.80
C GLY A 94 5.94 2.91 -9.63
N GLY A 95 5.01 2.87 -10.57
CA GLY A 95 4.54 4.06 -11.30
C GLY A 95 5.53 4.74 -12.25
N SER A 96 6.74 4.22 -12.43
CA SER A 96 7.78 4.89 -13.26
C SER A 96 7.43 5.00 -14.75
N GLY A 97 6.39 4.29 -15.22
CA GLY A 97 6.06 4.23 -16.66
C GLY A 97 7.17 3.66 -17.56
N ALA A 98 8.38 3.48 -17.03
CA ALA A 98 9.49 2.88 -17.73
C ALA A 98 9.24 1.39 -17.96
N LYS A 99 9.09 1.00 -19.21
CA LYS A 99 8.92 -0.41 -19.63
C LYS A 99 10.25 -1.16 -19.54
N THR A 100 10.88 -1.16 -18.37
CA THR A 100 12.10 -1.92 -18.10
C THR A 100 11.74 -3.33 -17.61
N PHE A 101 12.70 -4.24 -17.64
CA PHE A 101 12.55 -5.54 -16.97
C PHE A 101 12.52 -5.33 -15.43
N ASN A 102 12.15 -6.38 -14.68
CA ASN A 102 12.02 -6.32 -13.21
C ASN A 102 13.41 -6.19 -12.53
N VAL A 103 14.03 -5.01 -12.67
CA VAL A 103 15.40 -4.72 -12.18
C VAL A 103 15.55 -5.06 -10.70
N SER A 104 14.59 -4.65 -9.86
CA SER A 104 14.64 -4.93 -8.42
C SER A 104 14.55 -6.43 -8.11
N THR A 105 13.83 -7.21 -8.90
CA THR A 105 13.75 -8.67 -8.75
C THR A 105 15.06 -9.32 -9.17
N ALA A 106 15.65 -8.90 -10.29
CA ALA A 106 16.96 -9.41 -10.71
C ALA A 106 18.05 -9.07 -9.69
N ALA A 107 18.07 -7.84 -9.19
CA ALA A 107 19.02 -7.43 -8.14
C ALA A 107 18.86 -8.28 -6.87
N ALA A 108 17.62 -8.53 -6.44
CA ALA A 108 17.34 -9.39 -5.29
C ALA A 108 17.93 -10.80 -5.45
N LEU A 109 17.79 -11.41 -6.63
CA LEU A 109 18.32 -12.75 -6.92
C LEU A 109 19.85 -12.76 -6.91
N VAL A 110 20.49 -11.75 -7.50
CA VAL A 110 21.97 -11.63 -7.52
C VAL A 110 22.51 -11.46 -6.09
N ILE A 111 21.92 -10.59 -5.30
CA ILE A 111 22.35 -10.33 -3.92
C ILE A 111 22.10 -11.57 -3.04
N SER A 112 20.98 -12.24 -3.20
CA SER A 112 20.69 -13.50 -2.50
C SER A 112 21.67 -14.60 -2.89
N GLY A 113 22.03 -14.69 -4.18
CA GLY A 113 23.07 -15.60 -4.68
C GLY A 113 24.47 -15.34 -4.11
N ALA A 114 24.74 -14.10 -3.69
CA ALA A 114 25.95 -13.71 -2.96
C ALA A 114 25.87 -14.04 -1.45
N GLY A 115 24.80 -14.68 -0.98
CA GLY A 115 24.65 -15.12 0.41
C GLY A 115 24.01 -14.08 1.35
N VAL A 116 23.49 -12.98 0.83
CA VAL A 116 22.82 -11.96 1.65
C VAL A 116 21.32 -12.25 1.70
N PRO A 117 20.72 -12.39 2.90
CA PRO A 117 19.28 -12.58 3.05
C PRO A 117 18.49 -11.37 2.49
N ILE A 118 17.43 -11.66 1.74
CA ILE A 118 16.59 -10.66 1.10
C ILE A 118 15.16 -10.78 1.63
N ALA A 119 14.59 -9.67 2.11
CA ALA A 119 13.16 -9.48 2.26
C ALA A 119 12.66 -8.71 1.06
N LYS A 120 11.77 -9.31 0.25
CA LYS A 120 11.26 -8.65 -0.94
C LYS A 120 9.76 -8.48 -0.87
N HIS A 121 9.32 -7.22 -0.87
CA HIS A 121 7.94 -6.90 -1.15
C HIS A 121 7.67 -7.04 -2.66
N GLY A 122 6.62 -7.76 -3.02
CA GLY A 122 6.23 -7.95 -4.40
C GLY A 122 4.71 -7.97 -4.56
N ASN A 123 4.25 -7.46 -5.71
CA ASN A 123 2.84 -7.52 -6.08
C ASN A 123 2.65 -8.37 -7.34
N ARG A 124 1.47 -8.99 -7.45
CA ARG A 124 0.98 -9.52 -8.72
C ARG A 124 0.76 -8.37 -9.70
N SER A 125 0.94 -8.62 -10.97
CA SER A 125 0.79 -7.57 -11.99
C SER A 125 -0.64 -7.03 -12.01
N VAL A 126 -0.79 -5.71 -11.83
CA VAL A 126 -2.05 -5.00 -12.04
C VAL A 126 -1.98 -4.15 -13.33
N THR A 127 -0.80 -3.63 -13.66
CA THR A 127 -0.61 -2.69 -14.78
C THR A 127 0.53 -3.04 -15.73
N SER A 128 1.44 -3.95 -15.35
CA SER A 128 2.57 -4.41 -16.16
C SER A 128 2.31 -5.82 -16.74
N LYS A 129 3.02 -6.17 -17.81
CA LYS A 129 2.92 -7.52 -18.42
C LYS A 129 3.33 -8.64 -17.46
N THR A 130 4.14 -8.34 -16.43
CA THR A 130 4.65 -9.32 -15.45
C THR A 130 4.93 -8.61 -14.14
N GLY A 131 4.26 -8.99 -13.07
CA GLY A 131 4.56 -8.53 -11.70
C GLY A 131 5.85 -9.18 -11.17
N SER A 132 6.40 -8.64 -10.10
CA SER A 132 7.56 -9.26 -9.43
C SER A 132 7.23 -10.64 -8.86
N PHE A 133 6.01 -10.82 -8.36
CA PHE A 133 5.50 -12.10 -7.88
C PHE A 133 5.44 -13.14 -9.01
N ASP A 134 4.90 -12.75 -10.18
CA ASP A 134 4.79 -13.64 -11.34
C ASP A 134 6.17 -14.08 -11.84
N CYS A 135 7.13 -13.15 -11.85
CA CYS A 135 8.51 -13.45 -12.22
C CYS A 135 9.18 -14.48 -11.28
N LEU A 136 9.01 -14.31 -9.97
CA LEU A 136 9.54 -15.24 -8.97
C LEU A 136 8.91 -16.63 -9.11
N SER A 137 7.61 -16.70 -9.33
CA SER A 137 6.88 -17.97 -9.54
C SER A 137 7.37 -18.71 -10.79
N LEU A 138 7.60 -17.99 -11.89
CA LEU A 138 8.16 -18.56 -13.12
C LEU A 138 9.59 -19.11 -12.94
N LEU A 139 10.35 -18.55 -12.00
CA LEU A 139 11.68 -19.02 -11.61
C LEU A 139 11.64 -20.17 -10.60
N GLY A 140 10.45 -20.69 -10.26
CA GLY A 140 10.26 -21.80 -9.33
C GLY A 140 10.33 -21.40 -7.85
N ILE A 141 10.36 -20.09 -7.54
CA ILE A 141 10.31 -19.60 -6.18
C ILE A 141 8.86 -19.50 -5.75
N ASN A 142 8.48 -20.30 -4.74
CA ASN A 142 7.13 -20.19 -4.16
C ASN A 142 7.03 -18.90 -3.35
N ALA A 143 6.32 -17.92 -3.89
CA ALA A 143 6.08 -16.64 -3.24
C ALA A 143 4.71 -16.58 -2.52
N ASP A 144 3.88 -17.60 -2.65
CA ASP A 144 2.56 -17.72 -2.00
C ASP A 144 2.70 -18.61 -0.74
N ILE A 145 3.50 -18.16 0.22
CA ILE A 145 3.78 -18.88 1.44
C ILE A 145 3.03 -18.22 2.60
N ASP A 146 2.50 -19.05 3.50
CA ASP A 146 1.94 -18.57 4.77
C ASP A 146 3.05 -17.86 5.56
N LEU A 147 2.74 -16.67 6.12
CA LEU A 147 3.68 -15.88 6.93
C LEU A 147 4.34 -16.72 8.05
N ARG A 148 3.67 -17.77 8.54
CA ARG A 148 4.23 -18.71 9.53
C ARG A 148 5.36 -19.58 9.00
N VAL A 149 5.47 -19.73 7.69
CA VAL A 149 6.51 -20.54 7.03
C VAL A 149 7.71 -19.68 6.66
N THR A 150 7.52 -18.35 6.58
CA THR A 150 8.60 -17.39 6.27
C THR A 150 9.41 -16.98 7.51
N GLN A 151 9.01 -17.42 8.69
CA GLN A 151 9.72 -17.30 9.97
C GLN A 151 10.65 -18.53 10.19
#